data_b5aeb8d73ff388102fc273b3bc70e3b1
#
_entry.id   b5aeb8d73ff388102fc273b3bc70e3b1
#
_cell.length_a   1.000
_cell.length_b   1.000
_cell.length_c   1.000
_cell.angle_alpha   90.00
_cell.angle_beta   90.00
_cell.angle_gamma   90.00
#
_symmetry.space_group_name_H-M   'P 1'
#
loop_
_entity.id
_entity.type
_entity.pdbx_description
1 polymer ?
#
loop_
_entity_poly.entity_id
_entity_poly.type
_entity_poly.pdbx_seq_one_letter_code
_entity_poly.pdbx_strand_id
1 'polypeptide(L)'
;MDRRMFEYDSQIALDDSEKLDDALVLSFPKSAVLFLRQTAGTPDNMQIRLKLHNTQKEVTLEIPILSIVNYTADELFQKNLLILLPFHLFYYEKQFPKMEQDTAQRGHLREIYSNIRLRLEEMARQGTITEYTCRTILDLSRRIAESLCQKYDNIRKEIISIMGGEILEYEAKTILNEGKKQGWILG
;
A
#
# COMPACT_ATOMS: atom_id res chain seq x y z
N MET A 1 -11.27 -10.92 -12.75
CA MET A 1 -10.07 -10.66 -11.90
C MET A 1 -9.03 -11.75 -12.13
N ASP A 2 -9.41 -12.99 -12.07
CA ASP A 2 -8.56 -14.19 -12.13
C ASP A 2 -7.69 -14.27 -13.40
N ARG A 3 -8.27 -13.93 -14.56
CA ARG A 3 -7.54 -13.92 -15.83
C ARG A 3 -6.38 -12.93 -15.84
N ARG A 4 -6.60 -11.70 -15.38
CA ARG A 4 -5.54 -10.67 -15.34
C ARG A 4 -4.42 -11.04 -14.38
N MET A 5 -4.77 -11.65 -13.24
CA MET A 5 -3.78 -12.12 -12.27
C MET A 5 -2.86 -13.16 -12.90
N PHE A 6 -3.46 -14.15 -13.58
CA PHE A 6 -2.69 -15.16 -14.28
C PHE A 6 -1.82 -14.58 -15.41
N GLU A 7 -2.33 -13.59 -16.15
CA GLU A 7 -1.58 -12.90 -17.21
C GLU A 7 -0.34 -12.20 -16.61
N TYR A 8 -0.48 -11.47 -15.49
CA TYR A 8 0.64 -10.81 -14.82
C TYR A 8 1.65 -11.82 -14.25
N ASP A 9 1.19 -12.82 -13.54
CA ASP A 9 2.05 -13.85 -12.95
C ASP A 9 2.81 -14.63 -14.02
N SER A 10 2.16 -14.91 -15.14
CA SER A 10 2.79 -15.59 -16.30
C SER A 10 3.86 -14.69 -16.94
N GLN A 11 3.60 -13.39 -17.07
CA GLN A 11 4.58 -12.44 -17.62
C GLN A 11 5.81 -12.35 -16.72
N ILE A 12 5.61 -12.21 -15.41
CA ILE A 12 6.72 -12.18 -14.43
C ILE A 12 7.52 -13.48 -14.51
N ALA A 13 6.83 -14.64 -14.55
CA ALA A 13 7.50 -15.93 -14.64
C ALA A 13 8.29 -16.11 -15.96
N LEU A 14 7.84 -15.49 -17.05
CA LEU A 14 8.57 -15.48 -18.33
C LEU A 14 9.78 -14.56 -18.29
N ASP A 15 9.63 -13.35 -17.71
CA ASP A 15 10.71 -12.37 -17.61
C ASP A 15 11.85 -12.89 -16.70
N ASP A 16 11.51 -13.63 -15.65
CA ASP A 16 12.46 -14.25 -14.70
C ASP A 16 12.83 -15.69 -15.08
N SER A 17 12.52 -16.14 -16.32
CA SER A 17 12.75 -17.52 -16.73
C SER A 17 14.24 -17.83 -16.88
N GLU A 18 14.62 -19.04 -16.45
CA GLU A 18 15.97 -19.57 -16.58
C GLU A 18 16.01 -20.74 -17.57
N LYS A 19 17.05 -20.78 -18.38
CA LYS A 19 17.29 -21.94 -19.26
C LYS A 19 18.31 -22.86 -18.58
N LEU A 20 17.82 -24.03 -18.13
CA LEU A 20 18.62 -25.05 -17.50
C LEU A 20 18.66 -26.28 -18.44
N ASP A 21 19.84 -26.61 -18.93
CA ASP A 21 20.04 -27.66 -19.95
C ASP A 21 19.10 -27.48 -21.17
N ASP A 22 18.23 -28.43 -21.43
CA ASP A 22 17.24 -28.40 -22.52
C ASP A 22 15.85 -27.95 -22.07
N ALA A 23 15.72 -27.45 -20.81
CA ALA A 23 14.46 -27.05 -20.22
C ALA A 23 14.40 -25.53 -19.96
N LEU A 24 13.23 -24.95 -20.21
CA LEU A 24 12.88 -23.61 -19.73
C LEU A 24 12.18 -23.75 -18.38
N VAL A 25 12.78 -23.18 -17.33
CA VAL A 25 12.23 -23.17 -15.97
C VAL A 25 11.49 -21.86 -15.73
N LEU A 26 10.20 -21.96 -15.39
CA LEU A 26 9.33 -20.82 -15.06
C LEU A 26 9.00 -20.86 -13.58
N SER A 27 9.35 -19.80 -12.86
CA SER A 27 9.03 -19.62 -11.44
C SER A 27 7.89 -18.64 -11.26
N PHE A 28 6.70 -19.12 -10.92
CA PHE A 28 5.56 -18.25 -10.66
C PHE A 28 5.75 -17.46 -9.37
N PRO A 29 5.44 -16.13 -9.37
CA PRO A 29 5.59 -15.30 -8.19
C PRO A 29 4.59 -15.70 -7.09
N LYS A 30 4.91 -15.35 -5.83
CA LYS A 30 3.97 -15.45 -4.71
C LYS A 30 3.08 -14.22 -4.71
N SER A 31 1.97 -14.31 -5.40
CA SER A 31 1.02 -13.21 -5.55
C SER A 31 -0.09 -13.25 -4.50
N ALA A 32 -0.66 -12.08 -4.19
CA ALA A 32 -1.84 -11.93 -3.36
C ALA A 32 -2.76 -10.84 -3.93
N VAL A 33 -4.05 -10.92 -3.64
CA VAL A 33 -5.02 -9.88 -4.01
C VAL A 33 -5.41 -9.09 -2.78
N LEU A 34 -5.28 -7.75 -2.85
CA LEU A 34 -5.72 -6.84 -1.81
C LEU A 34 -7.11 -6.30 -2.13
N PHE A 35 -8.07 -6.58 -1.24
CA PHE A 35 -9.38 -5.95 -1.26
C PHE A 35 -9.41 -4.76 -0.30
N LEU A 36 -9.71 -3.58 -0.83
CA LEU A 36 -9.87 -2.36 -0.04
C LEU A 36 -11.24 -2.28 0.63
N ARG A 37 -12.25 -2.94 0.03
CA ARG A 37 -13.63 -3.01 0.56
C ARG A 37 -14.08 -4.46 0.54
N GLN A 38 -14.51 -4.93 1.69
CA GLN A 38 -15.07 -6.27 1.82
C GLN A 38 -16.59 -6.24 1.65
N THR A 39 -17.11 -7.18 0.87
CA THR A 39 -18.54 -7.48 0.71
C THR A 39 -18.82 -8.90 1.18
N ALA A 40 -20.10 -9.24 1.39
CA ALA A 40 -20.49 -10.58 1.81
C ALA A 40 -20.07 -11.71 0.83
N GLY A 41 -19.76 -11.34 -0.42
CA GLY A 41 -19.31 -12.28 -1.45
C GLY A 41 -17.80 -12.26 -1.71
N THR A 42 -17.00 -11.55 -0.89
CA THR A 42 -15.54 -11.55 -1.03
C THR A 42 -15.00 -12.90 -0.56
N PRO A 43 -14.38 -13.71 -1.44
CA PRO A 43 -13.81 -15.00 -1.05
C PRO A 43 -12.54 -14.83 -0.21
N ASP A 44 -12.16 -15.85 0.55
CA ASP A 44 -10.93 -15.83 1.36
C ASP A 44 -9.69 -16.16 0.53
N ASN A 45 -9.84 -16.89 -0.57
CA ASN A 45 -8.79 -17.21 -1.51
C ASN A 45 -9.32 -17.29 -2.95
N MET A 46 -8.41 -17.20 -3.89
CA MET A 46 -8.67 -17.42 -5.30
C MET A 46 -7.83 -18.61 -5.78
N GLN A 47 -8.40 -19.44 -6.63
CA GLN A 47 -7.70 -20.59 -7.22
C GLN A 47 -7.67 -20.48 -8.73
N ILE A 48 -6.50 -20.71 -9.32
CA ILE A 48 -6.31 -20.86 -10.75
C ILE A 48 -5.89 -22.30 -11.01
N ARG A 49 -6.66 -23.03 -11.84
CA ARG A 49 -6.38 -24.43 -12.17
C ARG A 49 -5.88 -24.53 -13.60
N LEU A 50 -4.67 -25.05 -13.75
CA LEU A 50 -4.02 -25.27 -15.02
C LEU A 50 -4.16 -26.74 -15.39
N LYS A 51 -4.91 -27.05 -16.46
CA LYS A 51 -5.09 -28.42 -16.97
C LYS A 51 -4.09 -28.67 -18.08
N LEU A 52 -3.16 -29.60 -17.85
CA LEU A 52 -2.14 -29.98 -18.80
C LEU A 52 -2.62 -31.21 -19.58
N HIS A 53 -3.29 -30.97 -20.70
CA HIS A 53 -3.96 -32.04 -21.47
C HIS A 53 -3.04 -33.15 -21.97
N ASN A 54 -1.78 -32.83 -22.28
CA ASN A 54 -0.78 -33.78 -22.74
C ASN A 54 -0.29 -34.73 -21.62
N THR A 55 -0.39 -34.39 -20.37
CA THR A 55 0.06 -35.18 -19.21
C THR A 55 -1.08 -35.66 -18.33
N GLN A 56 -2.31 -35.22 -18.60
CA GLN A 56 -3.50 -35.41 -17.74
C GLN A 56 -3.29 -34.93 -16.30
N LYS A 57 -2.35 -33.98 -16.06
CA LYS A 57 -2.07 -33.37 -14.77
C LYS A 57 -2.81 -32.07 -14.63
N GLU A 58 -3.18 -31.75 -13.39
CA GLU A 58 -3.72 -30.45 -13.01
C GLU A 58 -2.81 -29.80 -11.95
N VAL A 59 -2.51 -28.53 -12.12
CA VAL A 59 -1.77 -27.73 -11.14
C VAL A 59 -2.70 -26.65 -10.64
N THR A 60 -2.86 -26.53 -9.31
CA THR A 60 -3.65 -25.48 -8.69
C THR A 60 -2.72 -24.43 -8.10
N LEU A 61 -2.89 -23.19 -8.55
CA LEU A 61 -2.25 -22.02 -7.96
C LEU A 61 -3.24 -21.40 -6.97
N GLU A 62 -2.84 -21.31 -5.71
CA GLU A 62 -3.63 -20.66 -4.66
C GLU A 62 -3.12 -19.24 -4.46
N ILE A 63 -4.02 -18.26 -4.61
CA ILE A 63 -3.72 -16.84 -4.47
C ILE A 63 -4.50 -16.32 -3.25
N PRO A 64 -3.82 -16.00 -2.14
CA PRO A 64 -4.47 -15.50 -0.96
C PRO A 64 -5.12 -14.14 -1.21
N ILE A 65 -6.25 -13.90 -0.55
CA ILE A 65 -6.96 -12.63 -0.56
C ILE A 65 -6.74 -11.94 0.79
N LEU A 66 -6.19 -10.74 0.73
CA LEU A 66 -6.03 -9.85 1.88
C LEU A 66 -7.13 -8.80 1.85
N SER A 67 -7.84 -8.63 2.94
CA SER A 67 -8.81 -7.55 3.09
C SER A 67 -8.29 -6.53 4.09
N ILE A 68 -8.05 -5.28 3.65
CA ILE A 68 -7.49 -4.24 4.51
C ILE A 68 -8.36 -3.94 5.72
N VAL A 69 -9.68 -4.11 5.60
CA VAL A 69 -10.62 -3.87 6.71
C VAL A 69 -10.53 -4.90 7.84
N ASN A 70 -9.74 -5.95 7.67
CA ASN A 70 -9.49 -6.96 8.70
C ASN A 70 -8.22 -6.67 9.52
N TYR A 71 -7.50 -5.59 9.21
CA TYR A 71 -6.24 -5.24 9.89
C TYR A 71 -6.34 -3.90 10.58
N THR A 72 -5.94 -3.85 11.84
CA THR A 72 -5.64 -2.61 12.56
C THR A 72 -4.30 -2.03 12.10
N ALA A 73 -4.05 -0.75 12.38
CA ALA A 73 -2.75 -0.14 12.10
C ALA A 73 -1.61 -0.88 12.82
N ASP A 74 -1.83 -1.31 14.07
CA ASP A 74 -0.84 -2.05 14.85
C ASP A 74 -0.48 -3.39 14.23
N GLU A 75 -1.46 -4.15 13.76
CA GLU A 75 -1.23 -5.42 13.05
C GLU A 75 -0.45 -5.23 11.75
N LEU A 76 -0.70 -4.13 11.01
CA LEU A 76 0.08 -3.80 9.83
C LEU A 76 1.56 -3.54 10.16
N PHE A 77 1.83 -2.83 11.26
CA PHE A 77 3.19 -2.64 11.74
C PHE A 77 3.84 -3.95 12.21
N GLN A 78 3.15 -4.74 13.04
CA GLN A 78 3.65 -6.00 13.56
C GLN A 78 3.99 -7.01 12.46
N LYS A 79 3.18 -7.04 11.40
CA LYS A 79 3.37 -7.92 10.24
C LYS A 79 4.33 -7.35 9.19
N ASN A 80 4.90 -6.17 9.43
CA ASN A 80 5.74 -5.44 8.48
C ASN A 80 5.05 -5.15 7.12
N LEU A 81 3.74 -4.95 7.15
CA LEU A 81 2.92 -4.64 5.97
C LEU A 81 2.76 -3.12 5.80
N LEU A 82 3.87 -2.38 5.93
CA LEU A 82 3.87 -0.91 6.00
C LEU A 82 3.28 -0.25 4.74
N ILE A 83 3.48 -0.86 3.58
CA ILE A 83 2.92 -0.36 2.30
C ILE A 83 1.38 -0.39 2.27
N LEU A 84 0.73 -1.11 3.18
CA LEU A 84 -0.72 -1.16 3.31
C LEU A 84 -1.28 -0.08 4.24
N LEU A 85 -0.46 0.59 5.06
CA LEU A 85 -0.89 1.66 5.97
C LEU A 85 -1.70 2.77 5.27
N PRO A 86 -1.35 3.24 4.07
CA PRO A 86 -2.16 4.23 3.36
C PRO A 86 -3.61 3.78 3.13
N PHE A 87 -3.82 2.50 2.90
CA PHE A 87 -5.14 1.92 2.65
C PHE A 87 -5.94 1.65 3.94
N HIS A 88 -5.33 1.77 5.11
CA HIS A 88 -6.02 1.58 6.40
C HIS A 88 -7.22 2.53 6.57
N LEU A 89 -7.25 3.67 5.86
CA LEU A 89 -8.38 4.59 5.89
C LEU A 89 -9.70 3.95 5.43
N PHE A 90 -9.65 2.93 4.57
CA PHE A 90 -10.84 2.16 4.14
C PHE A 90 -11.51 1.41 5.30
N TYR A 91 -10.78 1.10 6.37
CA TYR A 91 -11.35 0.52 7.59
C TYR A 91 -12.45 1.42 8.19
N TYR A 92 -12.29 2.74 8.09
CA TYR A 92 -13.21 3.74 8.66
C TYR A 92 -14.25 4.25 7.67
N GLU A 93 -14.18 3.89 6.39
CA GLU A 93 -15.01 4.48 5.33
C GLU A 93 -16.51 4.48 5.66
N LYS A 94 -17.02 3.37 6.20
CA LYS A 94 -18.45 3.24 6.59
C LYS A 94 -18.84 4.15 7.76
N GLN A 95 -17.88 4.64 8.53
CA GLN A 95 -18.08 5.49 9.71
C GLN A 95 -17.93 6.98 9.40
N PHE A 96 -17.43 7.35 8.23
CA PHE A 96 -17.20 8.74 7.84
C PHE A 96 -18.40 9.66 8.03
N PRO A 97 -19.65 9.28 7.65
CA PRO A 97 -20.81 10.17 7.84
C PRO A 97 -21.02 10.55 9.30
N LYS A 98 -20.74 9.64 10.23
CA LYS A 98 -20.85 9.88 11.66
C LYS A 98 -19.64 10.66 12.18
N MET A 99 -18.44 10.28 11.80
CA MET A 99 -17.19 10.94 12.20
C MET A 99 -17.13 12.39 11.72
N GLU A 100 -17.67 12.72 10.56
CA GLU A 100 -17.69 14.09 10.03
C GLU A 100 -18.39 15.07 10.96
N GLN A 101 -19.42 14.61 11.69
CA GLN A 101 -20.22 15.41 12.61
C GLN A 101 -19.75 15.31 14.07
N ASP A 102 -19.01 14.25 14.44
CA ASP A 102 -18.60 13.93 15.80
C ASP A 102 -17.12 14.27 16.03
N THR A 103 -16.85 15.34 16.77
CA THR A 103 -15.49 15.79 17.09
C THR A 103 -14.68 14.77 17.88
N ALA A 104 -15.33 13.99 18.78
CA ALA A 104 -14.62 12.99 19.57
C ALA A 104 -14.17 11.81 18.70
N GLN A 105 -15.01 11.36 17.78
CA GLN A 105 -14.63 10.29 16.84
C GLN A 105 -13.55 10.75 15.86
N ARG A 106 -13.59 12.01 15.40
CA ARG A 106 -12.48 12.57 14.62
C ARG A 106 -11.20 12.66 15.43
N GLY A 107 -11.27 13.04 16.70
CA GLY A 107 -10.13 13.04 17.61
C GLY A 107 -9.44 11.70 17.71
N HIS A 108 -10.21 10.62 17.82
CA HIS A 108 -9.68 9.26 17.82
C HIS A 108 -8.99 8.91 16.49
N LEU A 109 -9.58 9.26 15.36
CA LEU A 109 -8.97 9.05 14.04
C LEU A 109 -7.65 9.85 13.92
N ARG A 110 -7.63 11.08 14.42
CA ARG A 110 -6.43 11.94 14.49
C ARG A 110 -5.31 11.24 15.28
N GLU A 111 -5.61 10.69 16.45
CA GLU A 111 -4.64 9.98 17.29
C GLU A 111 -4.02 8.80 16.55
N ILE A 112 -4.85 7.99 15.88
CA ILE A 112 -4.37 6.84 15.10
C ILE A 112 -3.40 7.29 14.00
N TYR A 113 -3.76 8.30 13.20
CA TYR A 113 -2.93 8.77 12.10
C TYR A 113 -1.67 9.51 12.58
N SER A 114 -1.75 10.24 13.71
CA SER A 114 -0.57 10.81 14.35
C SER A 114 0.39 9.73 14.84
N ASN A 115 -0.12 8.65 15.40
CA ASN A 115 0.69 7.51 15.84
C ASN A 115 1.35 6.80 14.64
N ILE A 116 0.59 6.55 13.55
CA ILE A 116 1.14 5.98 12.31
C ILE A 116 2.31 6.83 11.82
N ARG A 117 2.15 8.13 11.73
CA ARG A 117 3.20 9.06 11.31
C ARG A 117 4.44 8.97 12.21
N LEU A 118 4.26 9.13 13.53
CA LEU A 118 5.35 9.09 14.50
C LEU A 118 6.14 7.79 14.42
N ARG A 119 5.48 6.66 14.28
CA ARG A 119 6.13 5.35 14.15
C ARG A 119 6.92 5.22 12.85
N LEU A 120 6.38 5.69 11.73
CA LEU A 120 7.10 5.67 10.44
C LEU A 120 8.34 6.57 10.49
N GLU A 121 8.23 7.77 11.08
CA GLU A 121 9.36 8.70 11.25
C GLU A 121 10.42 8.13 12.19
N GLU A 122 10.01 7.43 13.25
CA GLU A 122 10.93 6.74 14.16
C GLU A 122 11.65 5.60 13.47
N MET A 123 10.94 4.77 12.70
CA MET A 123 11.54 3.68 11.91
C MET A 123 12.55 4.22 10.87
N ALA A 124 12.25 5.35 10.25
CA ALA A 124 13.19 6.01 9.33
C ALA A 124 14.42 6.54 10.06
N ARG A 125 14.26 7.16 11.24
CA ARG A 125 15.37 7.66 12.08
C ARG A 125 16.26 6.52 12.56
N GLN A 126 15.69 5.37 12.88
CA GLN A 126 16.43 4.15 13.29
C GLN A 126 17.05 3.41 12.09
N GLY A 127 16.77 3.82 10.85
CA GLY A 127 17.27 3.13 9.66
C GLY A 127 16.57 1.79 9.35
N THR A 128 15.46 1.48 10.03
CA THR A 128 14.65 0.27 9.76
C THR A 128 13.95 0.37 8.41
N ILE A 129 13.56 1.57 8.01
CA ILE A 129 13.09 1.91 6.66
C ILE A 129 13.87 3.12 6.14
N THR A 130 13.87 3.31 4.82
CA THR A 130 14.49 4.51 4.24
C THR A 130 13.59 5.74 4.44
N GLU A 131 14.16 6.94 4.44
CA GLU A 131 13.37 8.18 4.41
C GLU A 131 12.43 8.22 3.20
N TYR A 132 12.89 7.74 2.05
CA TYR A 132 12.07 7.64 0.84
C TYR A 132 10.83 6.76 1.07
N THR A 133 10.98 5.59 1.70
CA THR A 133 9.87 4.71 2.03
C THR A 133 8.88 5.39 2.97
N CYS A 134 9.37 6.05 4.03
CA CYS A 134 8.53 6.80 4.98
C CYS A 134 7.71 7.87 4.23
N ARG A 135 8.36 8.72 3.44
CA ARG A 135 7.71 9.77 2.67
C ARG A 135 6.69 9.24 1.68
N THR A 136 7.03 8.16 0.97
CA THR A 136 6.11 7.52 0.01
C THR A 136 4.83 7.05 0.69
N ILE A 137 4.93 6.43 1.87
CA ILE A 137 3.77 5.98 2.64
C ILE A 137 2.93 7.18 3.11
N LEU A 138 3.56 8.24 3.62
CA LEU A 138 2.86 9.44 4.08
C LEU A 138 2.16 10.18 2.92
N ASP A 139 2.84 10.37 1.78
CA ASP A 139 2.25 11.01 0.60
C ASP A 139 1.10 10.20 0.02
N LEU A 140 1.25 8.88 -0.07
CA LEU A 140 0.18 8.00 -0.52
C LEU A 140 -1.03 8.03 0.43
N SER A 141 -0.80 8.08 1.76
CA SER A 141 -1.86 8.26 2.76
C SER A 141 -2.62 9.56 2.57
N ARG A 142 -1.91 10.67 2.31
CA ARG A 142 -2.50 11.97 1.99
C ARG A 142 -3.38 11.89 0.73
N ARG A 143 -2.86 11.33 -0.36
CA ARG A 143 -3.59 11.19 -1.64
C ARG A 143 -4.84 10.33 -1.50
N ILE A 144 -4.77 9.26 -0.73
CA ILE A 144 -5.93 8.41 -0.44
C ILE A 144 -6.96 9.19 0.36
N ALA A 145 -6.56 9.97 1.37
CA ALA A 145 -7.48 10.83 2.13
C ALA A 145 -8.14 11.88 1.23
N GLU A 146 -7.39 12.53 0.34
CA GLU A 146 -7.92 13.48 -0.64
C GLU A 146 -8.98 12.83 -1.53
N SER A 147 -8.75 11.61 -1.99
CA SER A 147 -9.67 10.89 -2.87
C SER A 147 -10.88 10.31 -2.13
N LEU A 148 -10.64 9.64 -1.00
CA LEU A 148 -11.66 8.88 -0.27
C LEU A 148 -12.60 9.79 0.53
N CYS A 149 -12.06 10.90 1.07
CA CYS A 149 -12.79 11.83 1.93
C CYS A 149 -13.29 13.07 1.18
N GLN A 150 -13.54 13.02 -0.13
CA GLN A 150 -14.00 14.18 -0.91
C GLN A 150 -15.26 14.85 -0.37
N LYS A 151 -16.17 14.08 0.23
CA LYS A 151 -17.45 14.54 0.81
C LYS A 151 -17.37 14.81 2.32
N TYR A 152 -16.19 14.64 2.94
CA TYR A 152 -15.94 14.70 4.39
C TYR A 152 -14.78 15.64 4.66
N ASP A 153 -15.08 16.96 4.61
CA ASP A 153 -14.06 18.00 4.64
C ASP A 153 -13.27 18.06 5.95
N ASN A 154 -13.92 17.82 7.08
CA ASN A 154 -13.26 17.85 8.38
C ASN A 154 -12.27 16.68 8.52
N ILE A 155 -12.71 15.47 8.17
CA ILE A 155 -11.86 14.27 8.17
C ILE A 155 -10.69 14.47 7.22
N ARG A 156 -10.97 14.93 5.99
CA ARG A 156 -9.95 15.17 4.96
C ARG A 156 -8.88 16.13 5.45
N LYS A 157 -9.28 17.30 5.97
CA LYS A 157 -8.36 18.32 6.47
C LYS A 157 -7.49 17.82 7.62
N GLU A 158 -8.07 17.07 8.56
CA GLU A 158 -7.34 16.51 9.68
C GLU A 158 -6.26 15.53 9.22
N ILE A 159 -6.61 14.56 8.36
CA ILE A 159 -5.63 13.56 7.89
C ILE A 159 -4.55 14.22 7.02
N ILE A 160 -4.92 15.14 6.12
CA ILE A 160 -3.96 15.86 5.28
C ILE A 160 -3.00 16.69 6.14
N SER A 161 -3.48 17.36 7.18
CA SER A 161 -2.62 18.14 8.07
C SER A 161 -1.60 17.28 8.82
N ILE A 162 -1.99 16.06 9.19
CA ILE A 162 -1.09 15.10 9.85
C ILE A 162 -0.09 14.54 8.86
N MET A 163 -0.54 14.10 7.68
CA MET A 163 0.31 13.37 6.73
C MET A 163 1.14 14.29 5.83
N GLY A 164 0.77 15.57 5.67
CA GLY A 164 1.39 16.51 4.71
C GLY A 164 2.21 17.65 5.30
N GLY A 165 2.13 17.92 6.63
CA GLY A 165 2.50 19.22 7.22
C GLY A 165 3.97 19.66 7.09
N GLU A 166 4.97 18.75 7.04
CA GLU A 166 6.40 19.13 6.92
C GLU A 166 7.05 18.65 5.61
N ILE A 167 6.41 17.76 4.87
CA ILE A 167 6.98 17.14 3.66
C ILE A 167 7.18 18.17 2.56
N LEU A 168 6.25 19.11 2.39
CA LEU A 168 6.33 20.18 1.37
C LEU A 168 7.49 21.14 1.61
N GLU A 169 7.80 21.48 2.87
CA GLU A 169 8.97 22.33 3.17
C GLU A 169 10.30 21.63 2.90
N TYR A 170 10.36 20.33 3.12
CA TYR A 170 11.59 19.57 2.93
C TYR A 170 11.84 19.25 1.45
N GLU A 171 10.82 18.93 0.65
CA GLU A 171 10.96 18.79 -0.81
C GLU A 171 11.42 20.09 -1.44
N ALA A 172 10.85 21.22 -1.06
CA ALA A 172 11.30 22.52 -1.53
C ALA A 172 12.75 22.82 -1.14
N LYS A 173 13.18 22.46 0.09
CA LYS A 173 14.58 22.62 0.53
C LYS A 173 15.53 21.64 -0.19
N THR A 174 15.11 20.41 -0.44
CA THR A 174 15.92 19.39 -1.13
C THR A 174 16.11 19.77 -2.60
N ILE A 175 15.04 20.14 -3.31
CA ILE A 175 15.09 20.63 -4.68
C ILE A 175 15.95 21.91 -4.80
N LEU A 176 15.81 22.84 -3.83
CA LEU A 176 16.62 24.05 -3.79
C LEU A 176 18.11 23.74 -3.55
N ASN A 177 18.42 22.79 -2.68
CA ASN A 177 19.80 22.38 -2.38
C ASN A 177 20.44 21.59 -3.51
N GLU A 178 19.69 20.72 -4.18
CA GLU A 178 20.15 20.00 -5.38
C GLU A 178 20.35 20.95 -6.56
N GLY A 179 19.42 21.89 -6.77
CA GLY A 179 19.56 22.94 -7.79
C GLY A 179 20.78 23.83 -7.54
N LYS A 180 21.06 24.18 -6.28
CA LYS A 180 22.28 24.92 -5.89
C LYS A 180 23.54 24.10 -6.14
N LYS A 181 23.56 22.80 -5.80
CA LYS A 181 24.73 21.94 -6.08
C LYS A 181 24.99 21.78 -7.56
N GLN A 182 23.96 21.65 -8.39
CA GLN A 182 24.11 21.56 -9.84
C GLN A 182 24.51 22.91 -10.48
N GLY A 183 24.03 24.02 -9.94
CA GLY A 183 24.41 25.36 -10.40
C GLY A 183 25.86 25.75 -10.08
N TRP A 184 26.51 25.13 -9.10
CA TRP A 184 27.92 25.33 -8.74
C TRP A 184 28.91 24.50 -9.59
N ILE A 185 28.39 23.53 -10.35
CA ILE A 185 29.22 22.67 -11.25
C ILE A 185 29.31 23.27 -12.66
N LEU A 186 28.49 24.28 -12.98
CA LEU A 186 28.44 24.94 -14.29
C LEU A 186 28.98 26.38 -14.30
N GLY A 187 29.65 26.82 -13.24
CA GLY A 187 30.28 28.15 -13.13
C GLY A 187 31.78 28.08 -13.07
#